data_0b2700e9964c46c805821a0f7d6a0aa8
#
_entry.id   0b2700e9964c46c805821a0f7d6a0aa8
#
_cell.length_a   1.000
_cell.length_b   1.000
_cell.length_c   1.000
_cell.angle_alpha   90.00
_cell.angle_beta   90.00
_cell.angle_gamma   90.00
#
_symmetry.space_group_name_H-M   'P 1'
#
loop_
_entity.id
_entity.type
_entity.pdbx_description
1 polymer ?
#
loop_
_entity_poly.entity_id
_entity_poly.type
_entity_poly.pdbx_seq_one_letter_code
_entity_poly.pdbx_strand_id
1 'polypeptide(L)'
;ILGHVDVVPCSGNWICDPFKPEIIDGKLYGRGVLDDKGPLLACLHAVKILKAMGLPLQKRIRFIVGANEETDWKCMDYYFNQKKIPAPQMSFTPDAVFPLIYAEKGVFQYQLVTDITEELVLSGGNAFNAVADHASVLLPEEMEAVIRKNLLSWETQTNCHFRLDRMDSSLRLTAEGVAAHAAHPSTGINAISGLMKAVSELPLQNELSRIAAFYMKYIGFDLTGKGLGIDLSDEISGKLSFNVGKVEVQDYKVIFSIDNRVPVTYRCMQVQELIQKHLSGSGFRFENPNATESIHIPKDSFLVQALLESYRTVVGDSSAMPLVDGACSYARALDNCVAFGAL
;
A
#
# COMPACT_ATOMS: atom_id res chain seq x y z
N ILE A 1 -11.39 -4.25 -22.17
CA ILE A 1 -11.73 -3.50 -20.96
C ILE A 1 -11.85 -4.50 -19.84
N LEU A 2 -11.16 -4.26 -18.73
CA LEU A 2 -11.10 -5.15 -17.57
C LEU A 2 -11.40 -4.32 -16.32
N GLY A 3 -12.39 -4.70 -15.51
CA GLY A 3 -12.72 -4.05 -14.25
C GLY A 3 -13.36 -5.03 -13.28
N HIS A 4 -13.77 -4.59 -12.08
CA HIS A 4 -14.25 -5.48 -11.03
C HIS A 4 -15.57 -5.02 -10.38
N VAL A 5 -16.20 -5.92 -9.64
CA VAL A 5 -17.47 -5.68 -8.94
C VAL A 5 -17.41 -6.00 -7.45
N ASP A 6 -16.35 -6.68 -7.00
CA ASP A 6 -16.10 -6.87 -5.58
C ASP A 6 -15.64 -5.56 -4.93
N VAL A 7 -15.64 -5.51 -3.61
CA VAL A 7 -15.38 -4.30 -2.84
C VAL A 7 -14.67 -4.64 -1.54
N VAL A 8 -13.82 -3.73 -1.06
CA VAL A 8 -13.21 -3.83 0.27
C VAL A 8 -14.25 -3.72 1.39
N PRO A 9 -13.99 -4.28 2.59
CA PRO A 9 -14.83 -4.09 3.77
C PRO A 9 -15.01 -2.61 4.10
N CYS A 10 -16.15 -2.30 4.71
CA CYS A 10 -16.43 -0.95 5.18
C CYS A 10 -15.89 -0.75 6.59
N SER A 11 -15.24 0.40 6.82
CA SER A 11 -14.77 0.87 8.11
C SER A 11 -15.04 2.37 8.24
N GLY A 12 -14.97 2.89 9.46
CA GLY A 12 -15.17 4.32 9.74
C GLY A 12 -16.62 4.78 9.68
N ASN A 13 -16.80 6.10 9.67
CA ASN A 13 -18.11 6.74 9.64
C ASN A 13 -18.53 7.01 8.19
N TRP A 14 -19.72 6.56 7.83
CA TRP A 14 -20.32 6.79 6.53
C TRP A 14 -21.48 7.76 6.63
N ILE A 15 -21.70 8.55 5.57
CA ILE A 15 -22.82 9.49 5.47
C ILE A 15 -24.19 8.78 5.29
N CYS A 16 -24.15 7.55 4.74
CA CYS A 16 -25.31 6.66 4.59
C CYS A 16 -24.87 5.20 4.81
N ASP A 17 -25.79 4.24 4.78
CA ASP A 17 -25.42 2.82 4.79
C ASP A 17 -24.59 2.50 3.54
N PRO A 18 -23.33 2.08 3.67
CA PRO A 18 -22.43 1.87 2.53
C PRO A 18 -22.95 0.84 1.52
N PHE A 19 -23.82 -0.08 1.91
CA PHE A 19 -24.41 -1.10 1.02
C PHE A 19 -25.84 -0.77 0.57
N LYS A 20 -26.33 0.44 0.91
CA LYS A 20 -27.59 1.00 0.39
C LYS A 20 -27.30 2.39 -0.20
N PRO A 21 -26.83 2.44 -1.45
CA PRO A 21 -26.40 3.70 -2.04
C PRO A 21 -27.50 4.75 -2.07
N GLU A 22 -27.16 5.99 -1.69
CA GLU A 22 -28.07 7.12 -1.67
C GLU A 22 -27.53 8.28 -2.50
N ILE A 23 -28.46 9.04 -3.12
CA ILE A 23 -28.12 10.29 -3.80
C ILE A 23 -28.35 11.44 -2.82
N ILE A 24 -27.28 12.12 -2.43
CA ILE A 24 -27.28 13.25 -1.53
C ILE A 24 -26.63 14.44 -2.26
N ASP A 25 -27.35 15.55 -2.41
CA ASP A 25 -26.88 16.76 -3.12
C ASP A 25 -26.31 16.47 -4.53
N GLY A 26 -26.97 15.58 -5.27
CA GLY A 26 -26.58 15.22 -6.63
C GLY A 26 -25.37 14.28 -6.75
N LYS A 27 -24.83 13.80 -5.62
CA LYS A 27 -23.74 12.83 -5.56
C LYS A 27 -24.25 11.47 -5.07
N LEU A 28 -23.81 10.39 -5.70
CA LEU A 28 -24.12 9.02 -5.30
C LEU A 28 -23.08 8.54 -4.28
N TYR A 29 -23.52 8.18 -3.07
CA TYR A 29 -22.69 7.65 -2.00
C TYR A 29 -22.96 6.16 -1.82
N GLY A 30 -21.90 5.37 -1.65
CA GLY A 30 -21.98 3.92 -1.40
C GLY A 30 -20.65 3.23 -1.65
N ARG A 31 -20.42 2.10 -0.99
CA ARG A 31 -19.23 1.29 -1.21
C ARG A 31 -19.24 0.69 -2.65
N GLY A 32 -18.12 0.86 -3.40
CA GLY A 32 -17.98 0.38 -4.77
C GLY A 32 -18.64 1.30 -5.82
N VAL A 33 -19.18 2.45 -5.44
CA VAL A 33 -19.73 3.42 -6.41
C VAL A 33 -18.62 3.99 -7.29
N LEU A 34 -17.49 4.35 -6.70
CA LEU A 34 -16.34 4.90 -7.41
C LEU A 34 -15.36 3.79 -7.82
N ASP A 35 -15.08 2.86 -6.93
CA ASP A 35 -14.13 1.78 -7.07
C ASP A 35 -14.89 0.42 -7.06
N ASP A 36 -15.08 -0.25 -8.19
CA ASP A 36 -14.84 0.16 -9.60
C ASP A 36 -16.16 0.15 -10.41
N LYS A 37 -17.35 -0.03 -9.75
CA LYS A 37 -18.64 -0.22 -10.45
C LYS A 37 -19.05 0.99 -11.31
N GLY A 38 -18.77 2.20 -10.85
CA GLY A 38 -19.09 3.42 -11.61
C GLY A 38 -18.28 3.51 -12.91
N PRO A 39 -16.95 3.49 -12.85
CA PRO A 39 -16.08 3.47 -14.03
C PRO A 39 -16.36 2.30 -14.97
N LEU A 40 -16.57 1.10 -14.43
CA LEU A 40 -16.91 -0.09 -15.19
C LEU A 40 -18.22 0.08 -15.96
N LEU A 41 -19.27 0.63 -15.34
CA LEU A 41 -20.54 0.93 -15.99
C LEU A 41 -20.41 2.04 -17.05
N ALA A 42 -19.59 3.06 -16.81
CA ALA A 42 -19.29 4.09 -17.80
C ALA A 42 -18.68 3.47 -19.07
N CYS A 43 -17.70 2.58 -18.91
CA CYS A 43 -17.12 1.82 -20.02
C CYS A 43 -18.15 0.94 -20.74
N LEU A 44 -19.05 0.27 -20.01
CA LEU A 44 -20.11 -0.54 -20.61
C LEU A 44 -21.07 0.32 -21.44
N HIS A 45 -21.46 1.50 -20.93
CA HIS A 45 -22.27 2.44 -21.65
C HIS A 45 -21.61 2.98 -22.92
N ALA A 46 -20.30 3.30 -22.85
CA ALA A 46 -19.51 3.70 -24.02
C ALA A 46 -19.54 2.62 -25.12
N VAL A 47 -19.37 1.34 -24.76
CA VAL A 47 -19.43 0.21 -25.70
C VAL A 47 -20.86 0.08 -26.29
N LYS A 48 -21.91 0.28 -25.47
CA LYS A 48 -23.31 0.27 -25.96
C LYS A 48 -23.58 1.40 -26.96
N ILE A 49 -23.05 2.60 -26.71
CA ILE A 49 -23.19 3.75 -27.62
C ILE A 49 -22.49 3.45 -28.96
N LEU A 50 -21.25 2.96 -28.93
CA LEU A 50 -20.50 2.57 -30.13
C LEU A 50 -21.27 1.55 -30.97
N LYS A 51 -21.87 0.56 -30.32
CA LYS A 51 -22.74 -0.43 -31.00
C LYS A 51 -23.99 0.20 -31.62
N ALA A 52 -24.65 1.12 -30.90
CA ALA A 52 -25.86 1.81 -31.37
C ALA A 52 -25.58 2.75 -32.55
N MET A 53 -24.37 3.34 -32.61
CA MET A 53 -23.95 4.17 -33.75
C MET A 53 -23.71 3.38 -35.03
N GLY A 54 -23.67 2.05 -34.98
CA GLY A 54 -23.44 1.20 -36.15
C GLY A 54 -22.08 1.37 -36.81
N LEU A 55 -21.07 1.91 -36.09
CA LEU A 55 -19.72 2.12 -36.62
C LEU A 55 -19.04 0.79 -36.85
N PRO A 56 -18.32 0.59 -37.98
CA PRO A 56 -17.55 -0.61 -38.20
C PRO A 56 -16.37 -0.69 -37.26
N LEU A 57 -16.40 -1.67 -36.36
CA LEU A 57 -15.26 -1.94 -35.45
C LEU A 57 -14.19 -2.75 -36.19
N GLN A 58 -12.96 -2.24 -36.20
CA GLN A 58 -11.81 -2.95 -36.79
C GLN A 58 -11.32 -4.11 -35.92
N LYS A 59 -11.63 -4.06 -34.61
CA LYS A 59 -11.26 -5.08 -33.61
C LYS A 59 -12.45 -5.41 -32.72
N ARG A 60 -12.45 -6.65 -32.20
CA ARG A 60 -13.44 -7.06 -31.21
C ARG A 60 -13.15 -6.40 -29.86
N ILE A 61 -14.14 -5.78 -29.28
CA ILE A 61 -14.10 -5.32 -27.89
C ILE A 61 -14.51 -6.49 -26.98
N ARG A 62 -13.66 -6.81 -26.02
CA ARG A 62 -13.96 -7.75 -24.93
C ARG A 62 -14.14 -6.95 -23.65
N PHE A 63 -15.24 -7.20 -22.95
CA PHE A 63 -15.53 -6.64 -21.66
C PHE A 63 -15.41 -7.76 -20.62
N ILE A 64 -14.48 -7.63 -19.68
CA ILE A 64 -14.18 -8.63 -18.66
C ILE A 64 -14.51 -8.01 -17.30
N VAL A 65 -15.31 -8.72 -16.51
CA VAL A 65 -15.72 -8.29 -15.17
C VAL A 65 -15.18 -9.30 -14.17
N GLY A 66 -14.25 -8.86 -13.34
CA GLY A 66 -13.70 -9.64 -12.22
C GLY A 66 -14.54 -9.48 -10.96
N ALA A 67 -14.33 -10.39 -10.01
CA ALA A 67 -15.04 -10.40 -8.73
C ALA A 67 -14.08 -10.70 -7.56
N ASN A 68 -12.79 -10.35 -7.69
CA ASN A 68 -11.74 -10.71 -6.73
C ASN A 68 -10.52 -9.80 -6.90
N GLU A 69 -10.74 -8.54 -7.30
CA GLU A 69 -9.67 -7.56 -7.49
C GLU A 69 -9.04 -7.20 -6.14
N GLU A 70 -9.87 -6.93 -5.19
CA GLU A 70 -9.55 -6.44 -3.86
C GLU A 70 -8.90 -7.50 -2.94
N THR A 71 -8.65 -8.70 -3.48
CA THR A 71 -8.11 -9.82 -2.70
C THR A 71 -6.96 -10.55 -3.40
N ASP A 72 -7.21 -11.69 -4.05
CA ASP A 72 -6.18 -12.62 -4.50
C ASP A 72 -6.19 -12.91 -6.02
N TRP A 73 -7.03 -12.22 -6.79
CA TRP A 73 -7.16 -12.29 -8.25
C TRP A 73 -7.40 -13.70 -8.83
N LYS A 74 -7.90 -14.62 -8.01
CA LYS A 74 -8.19 -16.00 -8.45
C LYS A 74 -9.14 -16.06 -9.64
N CYS A 75 -10.04 -15.07 -9.79
CA CYS A 75 -10.92 -14.98 -10.95
C CYS A 75 -10.15 -14.77 -12.26
N MET A 76 -9.05 -14.01 -12.24
CA MET A 76 -8.17 -13.80 -13.40
C MET A 76 -7.33 -15.04 -13.70
N ASP A 77 -6.77 -15.68 -12.65
CA ASP A 77 -6.10 -16.97 -12.80
C ASP A 77 -7.03 -18.02 -13.41
N TYR A 78 -8.25 -18.13 -12.89
CA TYR A 78 -9.26 -19.03 -13.43
C TYR A 78 -9.55 -18.75 -14.91
N TYR A 79 -9.77 -17.48 -15.25
CA TYR A 79 -10.14 -17.09 -16.62
C TYR A 79 -9.01 -17.32 -17.63
N PHE A 80 -7.81 -16.83 -17.32
CA PHE A 80 -6.68 -16.88 -18.28
C PHE A 80 -5.92 -18.19 -18.22
N ASN A 81 -5.65 -18.74 -17.03
CA ASN A 81 -4.76 -19.89 -16.87
C ASN A 81 -5.51 -21.22 -16.85
N GLN A 82 -6.65 -21.33 -16.11
CA GLN A 82 -7.39 -22.58 -16.02
C GLN A 82 -8.35 -22.77 -17.21
N LYS A 83 -9.13 -21.76 -17.58
CA LYS A 83 -10.00 -21.80 -18.76
C LYS A 83 -9.24 -21.54 -20.06
N LYS A 84 -7.97 -21.10 -20.00
CA LYS A 84 -7.11 -20.83 -21.14
C LYS A 84 -7.73 -19.90 -22.18
N ILE A 85 -8.51 -18.92 -21.73
CA ILE A 85 -9.08 -17.91 -22.62
C ILE A 85 -7.91 -17.02 -23.12
N PRO A 86 -7.72 -16.86 -24.42
CA PRO A 86 -6.63 -16.06 -24.95
C PRO A 86 -6.66 -14.63 -24.44
N ALA A 87 -5.51 -14.11 -23.99
CA ALA A 87 -5.36 -12.72 -23.60
C ALA A 87 -5.72 -11.77 -24.75
N PRO A 88 -6.31 -10.59 -24.47
CA PRO A 88 -6.50 -9.57 -25.51
C PRO A 88 -5.17 -8.95 -25.93
N GLN A 89 -5.09 -8.42 -27.14
CA GLN A 89 -3.86 -7.78 -27.66
C GLN A 89 -3.51 -6.49 -26.91
N MET A 90 -4.50 -5.77 -26.42
CA MET A 90 -4.39 -4.51 -25.67
C MET A 90 -5.54 -4.43 -24.72
N SER A 91 -5.30 -3.84 -23.55
CA SER A 91 -6.31 -3.68 -22.52
C SER A 91 -6.11 -2.40 -21.73
N PHE A 92 -7.18 -1.94 -21.09
CA PHE A 92 -7.09 -1.02 -19.97
C PHE A 92 -8.08 -1.43 -18.88
N THR A 93 -7.74 -1.08 -17.64
CA THR A 93 -8.68 -1.09 -16.51
C THR A 93 -9.10 0.33 -16.19
N PRO A 94 -10.40 0.60 -15.94
CA PRO A 94 -10.85 1.95 -15.56
C PRO A 94 -10.72 2.23 -14.07
N ASP A 95 -9.88 1.49 -13.39
CA ASP A 95 -9.71 1.42 -11.94
C ASP A 95 -8.43 2.15 -11.50
N ALA A 96 -8.38 3.44 -11.77
CA ALA A 96 -7.26 4.31 -11.38
C ALA A 96 -7.56 5.78 -11.68
N VAL A 97 -6.52 6.62 -11.71
CA VAL A 97 -6.64 8.05 -12.02
C VAL A 97 -6.39 8.34 -13.51
N PHE A 98 -6.91 9.49 -13.98
CA PHE A 98 -6.51 10.08 -15.25
C PHE A 98 -5.18 10.86 -15.14
N PRO A 99 -4.41 11.07 -16.25
CA PRO A 99 -4.73 10.69 -17.63
C PRO A 99 -4.54 9.21 -17.96
N LEU A 100 -3.54 8.54 -17.44
CA LEU A 100 -3.35 7.09 -17.43
C LEU A 100 -2.11 6.70 -16.61
N ILE A 101 -2.10 5.50 -16.06
CA ILE A 101 -0.95 4.90 -15.40
C ILE A 101 -0.32 3.88 -16.33
N TYR A 102 0.91 4.15 -16.81
CA TYR A 102 1.64 3.29 -17.72
C TYR A 102 2.61 2.34 -17.04
N ALA A 103 2.86 2.57 -15.75
CA ALA A 103 3.75 1.76 -14.94
C ALA A 103 3.26 1.73 -13.49
N GLU A 104 3.21 0.53 -12.91
CA GLU A 104 2.90 0.32 -11.49
C GLU A 104 4.07 -0.38 -10.81
N LYS A 105 4.53 0.16 -9.67
CA LYS A 105 5.62 -0.43 -8.89
C LYS A 105 5.25 -1.80 -8.35
N GLY A 106 6.23 -2.69 -8.22
CA GLY A 106 6.02 -3.97 -7.53
C GLY A 106 5.53 -3.78 -6.10
N VAL A 107 4.65 -4.64 -5.64
CA VAL A 107 4.22 -4.70 -4.23
C VAL A 107 4.94 -5.85 -3.57
N PHE A 108 5.75 -5.55 -2.56
CA PHE A 108 6.51 -6.56 -1.84
C PHE A 108 6.29 -6.44 -0.34
N GLN A 109 5.53 -7.39 0.20
CA GLN A 109 5.18 -7.47 1.61
C GLN A 109 5.93 -8.63 2.27
N TYR A 110 6.38 -8.43 3.50
CA TYR A 110 7.10 -9.44 4.28
C TYR A 110 7.08 -9.08 5.76
N GLN A 111 7.59 -9.99 6.57
CA GLN A 111 7.73 -9.79 8.00
C GLN A 111 9.20 -9.84 8.44
N LEU A 112 9.56 -8.96 9.37
CA LEU A 112 10.80 -9.05 10.14
C LEU A 112 10.45 -9.57 11.53
N VAL A 113 11.00 -10.73 11.89
CA VAL A 113 10.61 -11.48 13.08
C VAL A 113 11.81 -11.71 13.98
N THR A 114 11.63 -11.53 15.27
CA THR A 114 12.62 -11.91 16.30
C THR A 114 11.94 -12.63 17.45
N ASP A 115 12.58 -13.66 17.99
CA ASP A 115 12.11 -14.34 19.19
C ASP A 115 12.43 -13.49 20.42
N ILE A 116 11.58 -13.61 21.44
CA ILE A 116 11.75 -13.00 22.77
C ILE A 116 11.56 -14.07 23.85
N THR A 117 12.18 -13.85 25.00
CA THR A 117 12.08 -14.76 26.16
C THR A 117 11.25 -14.17 27.29
N GLU A 118 10.98 -12.87 27.23
CA GLU A 118 10.18 -12.12 28.22
C GLU A 118 8.79 -11.83 27.67
N GLU A 119 7.81 -11.74 28.56
CA GLU A 119 6.48 -11.27 28.18
C GLU A 119 6.55 -9.78 27.80
N LEU A 120 6.08 -9.45 26.60
CA LEU A 120 6.07 -8.12 26.07
C LEU A 120 4.69 -7.79 25.49
N VAL A 121 4.16 -6.61 25.83
CA VAL A 121 2.94 -6.06 25.23
C VAL A 121 3.34 -4.90 24.36
N LEU A 122 3.36 -5.14 23.06
CA LEU A 122 3.70 -4.16 22.02
C LEU A 122 2.75 -4.39 20.84
N SER A 123 2.09 -3.34 20.39
CA SER A 123 1.23 -3.40 19.22
C SER A 123 1.19 -2.05 18.50
N GLY A 124 0.90 -2.07 17.20
CA GLY A 124 0.71 -0.85 16.41
C GLY A 124 0.33 -1.15 14.98
N GLY A 125 -0.44 -0.25 14.39
CA GLY A 125 -0.98 -0.38 13.04
C GLY A 125 -1.91 -1.57 12.85
N ASN A 126 -2.55 -1.62 11.68
CA ASN A 126 -3.58 -2.64 11.40
C ASN A 126 -3.34 -3.41 10.10
N ALA A 127 -2.59 -2.86 9.16
CA ALA A 127 -2.44 -3.43 7.83
C ALA A 127 -1.03 -3.17 7.26
N PHE A 128 -0.56 -4.05 6.39
CA PHE A 128 0.72 -3.87 5.69
C PHE A 128 0.75 -2.57 4.87
N ASN A 129 -0.30 -2.32 4.12
CA ASN A 129 -0.40 -1.26 3.12
C ASN A 129 -0.86 0.10 3.67
N ALA A 130 -0.83 0.28 4.98
CA ALA A 130 -1.15 1.56 5.63
C ALA A 130 0.00 2.02 6.52
N VAL A 131 0.25 3.33 6.58
CA VAL A 131 1.10 3.94 7.61
C VAL A 131 0.40 3.78 8.96
N ALA A 132 1.09 3.25 9.95
CA ALA A 132 0.52 3.02 11.28
C ALA A 132 0.23 4.35 11.97
N ASP A 133 -1.04 4.63 12.24
CA ASP A 133 -1.52 5.84 12.91
C ASP A 133 -1.54 5.72 14.43
N HIS A 134 -1.37 4.53 14.98
CA HIS A 134 -1.25 4.28 16.40
C HIS A 134 -0.25 3.18 16.71
N ALA A 135 0.41 3.27 17.86
CA ALA A 135 1.23 2.19 18.42
C ALA A 135 1.30 2.34 19.94
N SER A 136 1.37 1.23 20.68
CA SER A 136 1.45 1.25 22.13
C SER A 136 2.35 0.14 22.68
N VAL A 137 2.93 0.41 23.86
CA VAL A 137 3.77 -0.54 24.62
C VAL A 137 3.48 -0.41 26.11
N LEU A 138 3.55 -1.54 26.83
CA LEU A 138 3.57 -1.52 28.30
C LEU A 138 5.01 -1.41 28.80
N LEU A 139 5.20 -0.54 29.79
CA LEU A 139 6.48 -0.21 30.39
C LEU A 139 6.42 -0.32 31.91
N PRO A 140 7.53 -0.58 32.59
CA PRO A 140 7.61 -0.58 34.04
C PRO A 140 7.29 0.79 34.63
N GLU A 141 6.67 0.83 35.83
CA GLU A 141 6.25 2.08 36.50
C GLU A 141 7.42 3.04 36.79
N GLU A 142 8.60 2.52 37.05
CA GLU A 142 9.80 3.31 37.30
C GLU A 142 10.23 4.20 36.13
N MET A 143 9.71 3.95 34.94
CA MET A 143 9.96 4.76 33.75
C MET A 143 9.15 6.07 33.72
N GLU A 144 8.14 6.23 34.59
CA GLU A 144 7.20 7.38 34.52
C GLU A 144 7.88 8.74 34.49
N ALA A 145 8.83 8.97 35.40
CA ALA A 145 9.52 10.25 35.51
C ALA A 145 10.32 10.59 34.24
N VAL A 146 11.00 9.59 33.68
CA VAL A 146 11.78 9.74 32.44
C VAL A 146 10.88 9.97 31.24
N ILE A 147 9.77 9.23 31.13
CA ILE A 147 8.80 9.38 30.05
C ILE A 147 8.20 10.79 30.07
N ARG A 148 7.63 11.22 31.21
CA ARG A 148 7.00 12.55 31.34
C ARG A 148 7.96 13.70 31.03
N LYS A 149 9.22 13.57 31.39
CA LYS A 149 10.26 14.56 31.07
C LYS A 149 10.51 14.68 29.55
N ASN A 150 10.36 13.60 28.79
CA ASN A 150 10.73 13.55 27.38
C ASN A 150 9.55 13.65 26.40
N LEU A 151 8.29 13.57 26.85
CA LEU A 151 7.10 13.57 25.97
C LEU A 151 7.16 14.67 24.90
N LEU A 152 7.31 15.93 25.31
CA LEU A 152 7.34 17.07 24.38
C LEU A 152 8.51 17.01 23.40
N SER A 153 9.67 16.50 23.85
CA SER A 153 10.82 16.31 22.99
C SER A 153 10.55 15.26 21.91
N TRP A 154 9.93 14.14 22.29
CA TRP A 154 9.56 13.09 21.35
C TRP A 154 8.51 13.55 20.36
N GLU A 155 7.48 14.28 20.79
CA GLU A 155 6.48 14.87 19.91
C GLU A 155 7.12 15.78 18.86
N THR A 156 8.06 16.64 19.29
CA THR A 156 8.78 17.55 18.39
C THR A 156 9.67 16.79 17.37
N GLN A 157 10.31 15.70 17.81
CA GLN A 157 11.24 14.94 16.95
C GLN A 157 10.51 14.02 15.96
N THR A 158 9.33 13.52 16.33
CA THR A 158 8.65 12.46 15.59
C THR A 158 7.39 12.91 14.88
N ASN A 159 6.87 14.08 15.22
CA ASN A 159 5.54 14.58 14.84
C ASN A 159 4.38 13.67 15.30
N CYS A 160 4.63 12.67 16.15
CA CYS A 160 3.60 11.87 16.79
C CYS A 160 3.11 12.59 18.06
N HIS A 161 1.84 12.41 18.41
CA HIS A 161 1.35 12.76 19.74
C HIS A 161 1.54 11.58 20.69
N PHE A 162 1.98 11.86 21.95
CA PHE A 162 2.21 10.79 22.92
C PHE A 162 1.27 10.90 24.11
N ARG A 163 0.68 9.77 24.50
CA ARG A 163 -0.14 9.64 25.69
C ARG A 163 0.45 8.60 26.64
N LEU A 164 0.47 8.94 27.93
CA LEU A 164 0.92 8.05 29.00
C LEU A 164 -0.23 7.76 29.95
N ASP A 165 -0.70 6.52 29.96
CA ASP A 165 -1.76 6.03 30.84
C ASP A 165 -1.14 5.11 31.91
N ARG A 166 -1.56 5.28 33.17
CA ARG A 166 -1.19 4.38 34.27
C ARG A 166 -2.13 3.18 34.26
N MET A 167 -1.57 2.00 34.26
CA MET A 167 -2.24 0.71 34.42
C MET A 167 -2.01 0.23 35.87
N ASP A 168 -2.56 -0.92 36.29
CA ASP A 168 -2.45 -1.41 37.67
C ASP A 168 -1.02 -1.48 38.20
N SER A 169 -0.09 -2.05 37.44
CA SER A 169 1.32 -2.26 37.82
C SER A 169 2.29 -1.89 36.67
N SER A 170 1.85 -1.08 35.73
CA SER A 170 2.62 -0.72 34.54
C SER A 170 2.15 0.61 33.95
N LEU A 171 2.86 1.09 32.94
CA LEU A 171 2.53 2.28 32.18
C LEU A 171 2.24 1.88 30.74
N ARG A 172 1.19 2.42 30.14
CA ARG A 172 0.99 2.32 28.70
C ARG A 172 1.45 3.62 28.04
N LEU A 173 2.50 3.53 27.23
CA LEU A 173 2.92 4.61 26.35
C LEU A 173 2.28 4.37 24.97
N THR A 174 1.49 5.32 24.51
CA THR A 174 0.85 5.30 23.20
C THR A 174 1.41 6.42 22.35
N ALA A 175 1.77 6.12 21.10
CA ALA A 175 2.08 7.09 20.06
C ALA A 175 0.93 7.13 19.05
N GLU A 176 0.49 8.34 18.69
CA GLU A 176 -0.54 8.62 17.69
C GLU A 176 0.09 9.38 16.53
N GLY A 177 -0.08 8.89 15.33
CA GLY A 177 0.45 9.43 14.09
C GLY A 177 -0.67 9.82 13.11
N VAL A 178 -0.38 9.69 11.80
CA VAL A 178 -1.34 10.00 10.74
C VAL A 178 -1.32 8.87 9.71
N ALA A 179 -2.47 8.23 9.49
CA ALA A 179 -2.61 7.19 8.49
C ALA A 179 -2.40 7.73 7.07
N ALA A 180 -1.78 6.92 6.24
CA ALA A 180 -1.64 7.17 4.79
C ALA A 180 -1.49 5.82 4.08
N HIS A 181 -1.62 5.82 2.75
CA HIS A 181 -1.36 4.62 1.97
C HIS A 181 0.15 4.36 1.86
N ALA A 182 0.59 3.08 1.96
CA ALA A 182 2.00 2.69 1.93
C ALA A 182 2.73 3.03 0.61
N ALA A 183 2.01 3.29 -0.48
CA ALA A 183 2.58 3.81 -1.72
C ALA A 183 3.15 5.23 -1.56
N HIS A 184 2.57 6.02 -0.65
CA HIS A 184 2.94 7.41 -0.38
C HIS A 184 3.19 7.64 1.12
N PRO A 185 4.14 6.92 1.75
CA PRO A 185 4.32 6.93 3.20
C PRO A 185 4.73 8.30 3.75
N SER A 186 5.27 9.18 2.92
CA SER A 186 5.63 10.55 3.30
C SER A 186 4.43 11.46 3.57
N THR A 187 3.21 11.06 3.21
CA THR A 187 1.98 11.81 3.50
C THR A 187 1.39 11.46 4.87
N GLY A 188 1.94 10.44 5.53
CA GLY A 188 1.55 10.01 6.87
C GLY A 188 2.63 10.28 7.93
N ILE A 189 2.32 9.92 9.17
CA ILE A 189 3.23 9.95 10.32
C ILE A 189 3.16 8.57 10.98
N ASN A 190 4.26 7.81 10.94
CA ASN A 190 4.29 6.44 11.42
C ASN A 190 4.45 6.37 12.95
N ALA A 191 3.39 6.00 13.64
CA ALA A 191 3.36 5.87 15.10
C ALA A 191 4.30 4.78 15.63
N ILE A 192 4.55 3.71 14.87
CA ILE A 192 5.50 2.66 15.26
C ILE A 192 6.91 3.25 15.31
N SER A 193 7.32 4.02 14.30
CA SER A 193 8.62 4.70 14.29
C SER A 193 8.75 5.69 15.45
N GLY A 194 7.69 6.45 15.72
CA GLY A 194 7.64 7.37 16.87
C GLY A 194 7.80 6.63 18.20
N LEU A 195 7.06 5.54 18.39
CA LEU A 195 7.12 4.73 19.61
C LEU A 195 8.51 4.08 19.80
N MET A 196 9.08 3.50 18.74
CA MET A 196 10.41 2.89 18.79
C MET A 196 11.52 3.92 19.10
N LYS A 197 11.38 5.15 18.59
CA LYS A 197 12.27 6.26 18.95
C LYS A 197 12.18 6.58 20.44
N ALA A 198 10.98 6.75 20.99
CA ALA A 198 10.78 7.02 22.41
C ALA A 198 11.35 5.90 23.28
N VAL A 199 11.05 4.63 22.96
CA VAL A 199 11.58 3.46 23.68
C VAL A 199 13.09 3.39 23.62
N SER A 200 13.73 3.72 22.49
CA SER A 200 15.18 3.67 22.32
C SER A 200 15.93 4.66 23.23
N GLU A 201 15.26 5.67 23.76
CA GLU A 201 15.82 6.66 24.68
C GLU A 201 15.55 6.36 26.17
N LEU A 202 14.78 5.32 26.45
CA LEU A 202 14.55 4.88 27.83
C LEU A 202 15.74 4.05 28.35
N PRO A 203 16.07 4.16 29.64
CA PRO A 203 17.17 3.40 30.25
C PRO A 203 16.78 1.93 30.52
N LEU A 204 16.22 1.26 29.52
CA LEU A 204 15.83 -0.14 29.59
C LEU A 204 17.01 -1.06 29.25
N GLN A 205 17.11 -2.21 29.94
CA GLN A 205 18.11 -3.25 29.68
C GLN A 205 17.41 -4.61 29.50
N ASN A 206 16.49 -4.69 28.54
CA ASN A 206 15.64 -5.84 28.29
C ASN A 206 15.45 -6.08 26.78
N GLU A 207 14.63 -7.06 26.43
CA GLU A 207 14.32 -7.39 25.02
C GLU A 207 13.74 -6.21 24.26
N LEU A 208 12.91 -5.38 24.91
CA LEU A 208 12.29 -4.21 24.26
C LEU A 208 13.36 -3.18 23.83
N SER A 209 14.40 -2.94 24.66
CA SER A 209 15.49 -2.04 24.29
C SER A 209 16.30 -2.57 23.09
N ARG A 210 16.52 -3.89 23.02
CA ARG A 210 17.17 -4.54 21.87
C ARG A 210 16.36 -4.38 20.59
N ILE A 211 15.04 -4.55 20.69
CA ILE A 211 14.11 -4.40 19.55
C ILE A 211 14.10 -2.94 19.08
N ALA A 212 13.99 -1.97 19.99
CA ALA A 212 14.03 -0.55 19.65
C ALA A 212 15.37 -0.14 19.01
N ALA A 213 16.49 -0.64 19.52
CA ALA A 213 17.81 -0.40 18.95
C ALA A 213 17.94 -0.97 17.51
N PHE A 214 17.44 -2.19 17.27
CA PHE A 214 17.35 -2.76 15.93
C PHE A 214 16.52 -1.86 15.01
N TYR A 215 15.30 -1.50 15.45
CA TYR A 215 14.40 -0.69 14.67
C TYR A 215 15.04 0.65 14.27
N MET A 216 15.61 1.36 15.21
CA MET A 216 16.25 2.66 14.95
C MET A 216 17.49 2.55 14.06
N LYS A 217 18.24 1.44 14.13
CA LYS A 217 19.43 1.20 13.29
C LYS A 217 19.07 0.86 11.84
N TYR A 218 18.06 0.00 11.62
CA TYR A 218 17.78 -0.58 10.31
C TYR A 218 16.58 0.05 9.62
N ILE A 219 15.69 0.72 10.35
CA ILE A 219 14.45 1.28 9.86
C ILE A 219 14.36 2.78 10.21
N GLY A 220 14.20 3.12 11.47
CA GLY A 220 14.06 4.49 11.96
C GLY A 220 12.86 5.21 11.32
N PHE A 221 13.15 6.35 10.70
CA PHE A 221 12.18 7.17 9.95
C PHE A 221 12.46 7.15 8.43
N ASP A 222 13.32 6.26 7.98
CA ASP A 222 13.64 6.14 6.57
C ASP A 222 12.46 5.53 5.80
N LEU A 223 12.12 6.15 4.68
CA LEU A 223 11.01 5.75 3.81
C LEU A 223 11.49 5.08 2.51
N THR A 224 12.78 4.73 2.44
CA THR A 224 13.40 4.14 1.24
C THR A 224 14.07 2.79 1.51
N GLY A 225 14.12 2.36 2.78
CA GLY A 225 14.75 1.10 3.20
C GLY A 225 16.28 1.12 3.17
N LYS A 226 16.89 2.30 3.28
CA LYS A 226 18.36 2.48 3.24
C LYS A 226 19.09 1.62 4.26
N GLY A 227 18.59 1.55 5.50
CA GLY A 227 19.22 0.73 6.55
C GLY A 227 19.17 -0.77 6.29
N LEU A 228 18.27 -1.23 5.43
CA LEU A 228 18.15 -2.62 4.94
C LEU A 228 18.83 -2.82 3.58
N GLY A 229 19.52 -1.81 3.06
CA GLY A 229 20.27 -1.88 1.79
C GLY A 229 19.40 -1.91 0.55
N ILE A 230 18.17 -1.42 0.62
CA ILE A 230 17.19 -1.41 -0.48
C ILE A 230 16.78 0.00 -0.91
N ASP A 231 17.62 1.01 -0.70
CA ASP A 231 17.41 2.37 -1.24
C ASP A 231 17.60 2.38 -2.77
N LEU A 232 16.65 1.73 -3.45
CA LEU A 232 16.65 1.52 -4.89
C LEU A 232 15.84 2.60 -5.60
N SER A 233 16.27 2.96 -6.81
CA SER A 233 15.53 3.90 -7.65
C SER A 233 15.77 3.62 -9.12
N ASP A 234 14.83 4.02 -9.98
CA ASP A 234 14.97 4.03 -11.42
C ASP A 234 14.44 5.34 -12.04
N GLU A 235 14.78 5.57 -13.32
CA GLU A 235 14.35 6.76 -14.06
C GLU A 235 12.86 6.72 -14.44
N ILE A 236 12.23 5.54 -14.45
CA ILE A 236 10.85 5.34 -14.87
C ILE A 236 9.90 5.62 -13.72
N SER A 237 10.14 4.97 -12.56
CA SER A 237 9.22 4.95 -11.42
C SER A 237 9.76 5.60 -10.15
N GLY A 238 10.99 6.11 -10.18
CA GLY A 238 11.61 6.79 -9.06
C GLY A 238 12.04 5.84 -7.93
N LYS A 239 12.00 6.32 -6.68
CA LYS A 239 12.50 5.60 -5.50
C LYS A 239 11.56 4.50 -5.03
N LEU A 240 12.13 3.45 -4.44
CA LEU A 240 11.41 2.49 -3.62
C LEU A 240 10.71 3.22 -2.46
N SER A 241 9.47 2.85 -2.14
CA SER A 241 8.85 3.27 -0.88
C SER A 241 8.86 2.13 0.14
N PHE A 242 9.13 2.48 1.39
CA PHE A 242 9.26 1.58 2.52
C PHE A 242 8.29 2.00 3.63
N ASN A 243 7.46 1.07 4.11
CA ASN A 243 6.51 1.31 5.17
C ASN A 243 6.48 0.14 6.17
N VAL A 244 6.52 0.44 7.46
CA VAL A 244 6.18 -0.51 8.52
C VAL A 244 4.71 -0.29 8.87
N GLY A 245 3.85 -1.20 8.40
CA GLY A 245 2.40 -1.05 8.53
C GLY A 245 1.85 -1.61 9.85
N LYS A 246 2.54 -2.57 10.44
CA LYS A 246 2.07 -3.22 11.68
C LYS A 246 3.25 -3.70 12.54
N VAL A 247 3.07 -3.67 13.85
CA VAL A 247 3.87 -4.42 14.83
C VAL A 247 2.94 -5.15 15.80
N GLU A 248 3.28 -6.39 16.08
CA GLU A 248 2.57 -7.22 17.06
C GLU A 248 3.51 -8.18 17.79
N VAL A 249 3.06 -8.63 18.95
CA VAL A 249 3.69 -9.73 19.69
C VAL A 249 2.76 -10.92 19.65
N GLN A 250 3.25 -12.04 19.15
CA GLN A 250 2.53 -13.31 19.09
C GLN A 250 3.49 -14.47 19.34
N ASP A 251 3.08 -15.43 20.19
CA ASP A 251 3.84 -16.67 20.45
C ASP A 251 5.32 -16.43 20.78
N TYR A 252 5.60 -15.48 21.68
CA TYR A 252 6.96 -15.06 22.05
C TYR A 252 7.80 -14.58 20.85
N LYS A 253 7.16 -13.93 19.89
CA LYS A 253 7.83 -13.28 18.76
C LYS A 253 7.34 -11.85 18.60
N VAL A 254 8.26 -10.96 18.27
CA VAL A 254 7.93 -9.62 17.77
C VAL A 254 7.98 -9.65 16.26
N ILE A 255 6.89 -9.20 15.64
CA ILE A 255 6.66 -9.26 14.19
C ILE A 255 6.43 -7.85 13.68
N PHE A 256 7.31 -7.35 12.82
CA PHE A 256 7.09 -6.14 12.03
C PHE A 256 6.63 -6.51 10.64
N SER A 257 5.45 -6.05 10.23
CA SER A 257 4.90 -6.25 8.89
C SER A 257 5.25 -5.06 8.00
N ILE A 258 5.88 -5.31 6.87
CA ILE A 258 6.48 -4.31 5.99
C ILE A 258 5.87 -4.39 4.60
N ASP A 259 5.61 -3.23 4.00
CA ASP A 259 5.18 -3.05 2.61
C ASP A 259 6.21 -2.18 1.87
N ASN A 260 6.74 -2.71 0.78
CA ASN A 260 7.58 -1.96 -0.14
C ASN A 260 6.90 -1.79 -1.49
N ARG A 261 7.09 -0.60 -2.12
CA ARG A 261 6.76 -0.39 -3.53
C ARG A 261 8.06 -0.35 -4.32
N VAL A 262 8.29 -1.45 -5.05
CA VAL A 262 9.57 -1.74 -5.72
C VAL A 262 9.58 -1.06 -7.10
N PRO A 263 10.63 -0.27 -7.43
CA PRO A 263 10.73 0.35 -8.74
C PRO A 263 10.70 -0.66 -9.88
N VAL A 264 10.12 -0.27 -11.03
CA VAL A 264 9.73 -1.20 -12.10
C VAL A 264 10.88 -1.92 -12.80
N THR A 265 12.11 -1.45 -12.63
CA THR A 265 13.30 -2.11 -13.19
C THR A 265 13.92 -3.17 -12.27
N TYR A 266 13.38 -3.33 -11.07
CA TYR A 266 13.82 -4.31 -10.09
C TYR A 266 12.75 -5.37 -9.86
N ARG A 267 13.19 -6.59 -9.51
CA ARG A 267 12.30 -7.68 -9.10
C ARG A 267 12.22 -7.77 -7.57
N CYS A 268 11.09 -8.18 -7.04
CA CYS A 268 10.91 -8.38 -5.60
C CYS A 268 11.94 -9.36 -5.00
N MET A 269 12.34 -10.39 -5.75
CA MET A 269 13.38 -11.33 -5.33
C MET A 269 14.74 -10.66 -5.09
N GLN A 270 15.13 -9.68 -5.91
CA GLN A 270 16.39 -8.93 -5.71
C GLN A 270 16.34 -8.11 -4.42
N VAL A 271 15.18 -7.51 -4.11
CA VAL A 271 14.94 -6.79 -2.85
C VAL A 271 15.06 -7.74 -1.66
N GLN A 272 14.47 -8.94 -1.76
CA GLN A 272 14.58 -9.97 -0.72
C GLN A 272 16.04 -10.35 -0.43
N GLU A 273 16.83 -10.62 -1.45
CA GLU A 273 18.25 -11.00 -1.31
C GLU A 273 19.06 -9.91 -0.60
N LEU A 274 18.81 -8.64 -0.93
CA LEU A 274 19.46 -7.50 -0.29
C LEU A 274 19.08 -7.40 1.20
N ILE A 275 17.80 -7.53 1.54
CA ILE A 275 17.32 -7.51 2.93
C ILE A 275 17.95 -8.64 3.73
N GLN A 276 17.89 -9.88 3.23
CA GLN A 276 18.44 -11.04 3.94
C GLN A 276 19.93 -10.91 4.21
N LYS A 277 20.67 -10.35 3.26
CA LYS A 277 22.09 -10.04 3.42
C LYS A 277 22.34 -9.05 4.54
N HIS A 278 21.56 -7.98 4.63
CA HIS A 278 21.73 -6.92 5.65
C HIS A 278 21.22 -7.36 7.03
N LEU A 279 20.27 -8.29 7.09
CA LEU A 279 19.79 -8.85 8.36
C LEU A 279 20.74 -9.86 9.00
N SER A 280 21.75 -10.32 8.27
CA SER A 280 22.68 -11.32 8.80
C SER A 280 23.34 -10.84 10.10
N GLY A 281 23.21 -11.63 11.17
CA GLY A 281 23.72 -11.30 12.50
C GLY A 281 22.94 -10.24 13.29
N SER A 282 21.80 -9.76 12.78
CA SER A 282 20.98 -8.74 13.46
C SER A 282 20.09 -9.29 14.58
N GLY A 283 19.86 -10.61 14.61
CA GLY A 283 18.89 -11.26 15.50
C GLY A 283 17.45 -11.24 14.97
N PHE A 284 17.24 -10.67 13.77
CA PHE A 284 15.94 -10.69 13.08
C PHE A 284 15.98 -11.59 11.85
N ARG A 285 14.86 -12.22 11.54
CA ARG A 285 14.66 -13.07 10.38
C ARG A 285 13.66 -12.44 9.42
N PHE A 286 13.87 -12.72 8.14
CA PHE A 286 12.94 -12.39 7.07
C PHE A 286 11.97 -13.56 6.86
N GLU A 287 10.67 -13.32 6.98
CA GLU A 287 9.64 -14.35 6.92
C GLU A 287 8.44 -13.89 6.05
N ASN A 288 7.65 -14.85 5.57
CA ASN A 288 6.36 -14.67 4.91
C ASN A 288 6.36 -13.66 3.74
N PRO A 289 7.25 -13.81 2.72
CA PRO A 289 7.23 -12.94 1.56
C PRO A 289 5.96 -13.12 0.74
N ASN A 290 5.36 -12.01 0.35
CA ASN A 290 4.28 -11.92 -0.63
C ASN A 290 4.66 -10.86 -1.67
N ALA A 291 4.75 -11.26 -2.93
CA ALA A 291 5.27 -10.44 -4.01
C ALA A 291 4.29 -10.37 -5.18
N THR A 292 3.98 -9.16 -5.60
CA THR A 292 3.33 -8.87 -6.87
C THR A 292 4.30 -8.03 -7.68
N GLU A 293 4.78 -8.58 -8.80
CA GLU A 293 5.78 -7.91 -9.63
C GLU A 293 5.21 -6.65 -10.30
N SER A 294 6.07 -5.73 -10.66
CA SER A 294 5.74 -4.48 -11.34
C SER A 294 5.24 -4.71 -12.76
N ILE A 295 4.53 -3.72 -13.30
CA ILE A 295 4.26 -3.62 -14.74
C ILE A 295 4.82 -2.30 -15.30
N HIS A 296 5.22 -2.35 -16.56
CA HIS A 296 5.66 -1.18 -17.31
C HIS A 296 5.34 -1.36 -18.78
N ILE A 297 4.47 -0.51 -19.30
CA ILE A 297 4.17 -0.41 -20.74
C ILE A 297 4.90 0.83 -21.29
N PRO A 298 5.75 0.69 -22.33
CA PRO A 298 6.50 1.84 -22.84
C PRO A 298 5.62 3.03 -23.21
N LYS A 299 6.07 4.25 -22.86
CA LYS A 299 5.30 5.47 -23.13
C LYS A 299 5.00 5.69 -24.59
N ASP A 300 5.88 5.24 -25.50
CA ASP A 300 5.76 5.35 -26.96
C ASP A 300 4.95 4.20 -27.58
N SER A 301 4.44 3.25 -26.77
CA SER A 301 3.56 2.19 -27.25
C SER A 301 2.25 2.75 -27.82
N PHE A 302 1.69 2.06 -28.81
CA PHE A 302 0.41 2.46 -29.40
C PHE A 302 -0.71 2.59 -28.34
N LEU A 303 -0.76 1.66 -27.38
CA LEU A 303 -1.77 1.68 -26.32
C LEU A 303 -1.71 2.95 -25.49
N VAL A 304 -0.53 3.29 -24.98
CA VAL A 304 -0.32 4.49 -24.14
C VAL A 304 -0.61 5.76 -24.94
N GLN A 305 -0.10 5.87 -26.16
CA GLN A 305 -0.28 7.06 -26.99
C GLN A 305 -1.75 7.25 -27.39
N ALA A 306 -2.46 6.18 -27.76
CA ALA A 306 -3.86 6.27 -28.16
C ALA A 306 -4.78 6.70 -27.01
N LEU A 307 -4.57 6.15 -25.80
CA LEU A 307 -5.34 6.53 -24.62
C LEU A 307 -5.01 7.96 -24.16
N LEU A 308 -3.74 8.33 -24.15
CA LEU A 308 -3.33 9.67 -23.76
C LEU A 308 -3.86 10.73 -24.71
N GLU A 309 -3.82 10.49 -26.03
CA GLU A 309 -4.40 11.39 -27.03
C GLU A 309 -5.92 11.52 -26.89
N SER A 310 -6.59 10.40 -26.61
CA SER A 310 -8.04 10.41 -26.34
C SER A 310 -8.36 11.29 -25.12
N TYR A 311 -7.60 11.14 -24.04
CA TYR A 311 -7.74 11.98 -22.84
C TYR A 311 -7.52 13.47 -23.16
N ARG A 312 -6.40 13.78 -23.80
CA ARG A 312 -6.05 15.17 -24.19
C ARG A 312 -7.13 15.83 -25.03
N THR A 313 -7.66 15.09 -25.99
CA THR A 313 -8.73 15.59 -26.90
C THR A 313 -10.02 15.86 -26.13
N VAL A 314 -10.44 14.98 -25.25
CA VAL A 314 -11.72 15.09 -24.54
C VAL A 314 -11.66 16.15 -23.45
N VAL A 315 -10.55 16.19 -22.69
CA VAL A 315 -10.39 17.11 -21.56
C VAL A 315 -9.85 18.48 -21.99
N GLY A 316 -9.21 18.56 -23.16
CA GLY A 316 -8.58 19.78 -23.65
C GLY A 316 -7.22 20.09 -23.01
N ASP A 317 -6.61 19.11 -22.30
CA ASP A 317 -5.29 19.27 -21.68
C ASP A 317 -4.19 18.63 -22.54
N SER A 318 -3.63 19.41 -23.43
CA SER A 318 -2.51 18.97 -24.29
C SER A 318 -1.20 18.68 -23.53
N SER A 319 -1.10 19.14 -22.28
CA SER A 319 0.10 18.97 -21.43
C SER A 319 0.07 17.69 -20.60
N ALA A 320 -1.06 16.98 -20.57
CA ALA A 320 -1.21 15.75 -19.80
C ALA A 320 -0.13 14.72 -20.14
N MET A 321 0.46 14.14 -19.12
CA MET A 321 1.53 13.12 -19.24
C MET A 321 1.11 11.83 -18.53
N PRO A 322 1.53 10.67 -19.04
CA PRO A 322 1.24 9.39 -18.38
C PRO A 322 1.96 9.31 -17.03
N LEU A 323 1.30 8.67 -16.07
CA LEU A 323 1.70 8.60 -14.66
C LEU A 323 2.29 7.24 -14.30
N VAL A 324 3.01 7.23 -13.17
CA VAL A 324 3.45 6.02 -12.47
C VAL A 324 2.73 5.97 -11.14
N ASP A 325 2.31 4.78 -10.73
CA ASP A 325 1.71 4.58 -9.42
C ASP A 325 2.42 3.48 -8.61
N GLY A 326 2.27 3.58 -7.30
CA GLY A 326 2.62 2.54 -6.34
C GLY A 326 1.44 1.63 -5.97
N ALA A 327 0.23 1.93 -6.42
CA ALA A 327 -0.93 1.07 -6.27
C ALA A 327 -0.85 -0.19 -7.17
N CYS A 328 -1.79 -1.08 -7.01
CA CYS A 328 -1.88 -2.33 -7.75
C CYS A 328 -3.28 -2.43 -8.34
N SER A 329 -3.39 -2.70 -9.63
CA SER A 329 -4.67 -2.86 -10.31
C SER A 329 -4.69 -4.12 -11.19
N TYR A 330 -5.85 -4.49 -11.71
CA TYR A 330 -5.97 -5.57 -12.69
C TYR A 330 -5.14 -5.37 -13.97
N ALA A 331 -4.55 -4.19 -14.19
CA ALA A 331 -3.61 -4.02 -15.30
C ALA A 331 -2.49 -5.07 -15.28
N ARG A 332 -2.09 -5.54 -14.10
CA ARG A 332 -1.06 -6.57 -13.91
C ARG A 332 -1.47 -7.99 -14.30
N ALA A 333 -2.76 -8.23 -14.50
CA ALA A 333 -3.25 -9.54 -14.94
C ALA A 333 -2.95 -9.84 -16.42
N LEU A 334 -2.43 -8.87 -17.17
CA LEU A 334 -2.22 -8.94 -18.61
C LEU A 334 -0.90 -8.25 -19.03
N ASP A 335 -0.21 -8.83 -20.00
CA ASP A 335 1.10 -8.32 -20.48
C ASP A 335 1.02 -6.94 -21.15
N ASN A 336 -0.11 -6.57 -21.74
CA ASN A 336 -0.32 -5.30 -22.43
C ASN A 336 -1.60 -4.63 -21.95
N CYS A 337 -1.56 -4.16 -20.73
CA CYS A 337 -2.65 -3.47 -20.05
C CYS A 337 -2.12 -2.26 -19.28
N VAL A 338 -2.90 -1.20 -19.25
CA VAL A 338 -2.65 0.02 -18.47
C VAL A 338 -3.87 0.37 -17.65
N ALA A 339 -3.71 1.19 -16.61
CA ALA A 339 -4.85 1.72 -15.90
C ALA A 339 -5.21 3.12 -16.47
N PHE A 340 -6.51 3.36 -16.74
CA PHE A 340 -6.99 4.54 -17.47
C PHE A 340 -8.31 5.05 -16.87
N GLY A 341 -8.21 5.97 -15.94
CA GLY A 341 -9.35 6.57 -15.23
C GLY A 341 -10.08 5.57 -14.34
N ALA A 342 -11.14 5.94 -13.68
CA ALA A 342 -11.81 7.23 -13.71
C ALA A 342 -11.93 7.88 -12.32
N LEU A 343 -10.91 7.71 -11.46
CA LEU A 343 -10.87 8.29 -10.11
C LEU A 343 -10.42 9.75 -10.14
#